data_fd95e0b6e39c5610684e10be10712e53
#
_entry.id   fd95e0b6e39c5610684e10be10712e53
#
_cell.length_a   1.000
_cell.length_b   1.000
_cell.length_c   1.000
_cell.angle_alpha   90.00
_cell.angle_beta   90.00
_cell.angle_gamma   90.00
#
_symmetry.space_group_name_H-M   'P 1'
#
loop_
_entity.id
_entity.type
_entity.pdbx_description
1 polymer ?
#
loop_
_entity_poly.entity_id
_entity_poly.type
_entity_poly.pdbx_seq_one_letter_code
_entity_poly.pdbx_strand_id
1 'polypeptide(L)'
;MNSVASSIRWVLKGKSGTAATLQTLMARLFIIAINVATGVITARSLGANGRGELAAMTLWPQFLAYTLTLGLPSAVIYNFKRYPEAESSLFSATLLLSSGLGVVASLVGVAFMPQWLSQYSPTVIQIAQGFMVTAPLALWSLTLTAMLEAQGEFAIANHTRYLLPLSTLVLLAGLAAFHWLTPLSAGLAYILPSIPVTFYLMYCLWQRLHPTWQAIGQSCQRLLGYGIRSYGVDLMGTLSQQIGQVLVVGLLSPASMGMYTVALSLSRMLNVFQSSIVTVLLPKAAARPIPEVIALTGRAARVSMTFTLLIAGGVMLLGPFLLHLLYGNEFVGAVQVLRILVIEVVLSSTVWVLAQAFMAAGRPGIVTLLQGVGLGLSIPLMLVLI
;
A
#
# COMPACT_ATOMS: atom_id res chain seq x y z
N MET A 1 4.45 39.21 1.48
CA MET A 1 5.17 38.11 0.80
C MET A 1 6.30 37.50 1.63
N ASN A 2 7.03 38.25 2.47
CA ASN A 2 8.16 37.72 3.24
C ASN A 2 7.77 36.73 4.39
N SER A 3 6.58 36.86 4.99
CA SER A 3 6.16 35.97 6.08
C SER A 3 5.81 34.54 5.60
N VAL A 4 5.23 34.41 4.42
CA VAL A 4 4.89 33.11 3.84
C VAL A 4 6.15 32.35 3.43
N ALA A 5 7.13 33.05 2.84
CA ALA A 5 8.42 32.45 2.47
C ALA A 5 9.24 32.00 3.67
N SER A 6 9.18 32.75 4.79
CA SER A 6 9.84 32.35 6.05
C SER A 6 9.16 31.16 6.71
N SER A 7 7.83 31.10 6.67
CA SER A 7 7.05 29.97 7.18
C SER A 7 7.32 28.70 6.36
N ILE A 8 7.37 28.80 5.04
CA ILE A 8 7.72 27.67 4.17
C ILE A 8 9.17 27.19 4.42
N ARG A 9 10.13 28.09 4.59
CA ARG A 9 11.52 27.73 4.93
C ARG A 9 11.62 27.06 6.31
N TRP A 10 10.83 27.52 7.29
CA TRP A 10 10.78 26.91 8.62
C TRP A 10 10.21 25.51 8.56
N VAL A 11 9.15 25.29 7.78
CA VAL A 11 8.56 23.95 7.55
C VAL A 11 9.56 23.04 6.85
N LEU A 12 10.27 23.51 5.82
CA LEU A 12 11.18 22.66 5.02
C LEU A 12 12.52 22.35 5.70
N LYS A 13 13.00 23.21 6.61
CA LYS A 13 14.33 23.09 7.27
C LYS A 13 14.24 22.97 8.79
N GLY A 14 13.07 23.09 9.39
CA GLY A 14 12.90 23.03 10.84
C GLY A 14 13.10 21.61 11.39
N LYS A 15 13.91 21.47 12.44
CA LYS A 15 14.16 20.21 13.17
C LYS A 15 13.21 20.01 14.35
N SER A 16 12.19 20.87 14.52
CA SER A 16 11.20 20.71 15.59
C SER A 16 10.21 19.58 15.29
N GLY A 17 9.68 18.91 16.31
CA GLY A 17 8.68 17.84 16.14
C GLY A 17 7.43 18.28 15.35
N THR A 18 7.02 19.55 15.50
CA THR A 18 5.90 20.14 14.73
C THR A 18 6.26 20.33 13.25
N ALA A 19 7.48 20.76 12.94
CA ALA A 19 7.97 20.90 11.56
C ALA A 19 8.05 19.51 10.88
N ALA A 20 8.56 18.50 11.57
CA ALA A 20 8.64 17.12 11.07
C ALA A 20 7.24 16.53 10.79
N THR A 21 6.26 16.79 11.66
CA THR A 21 4.88 16.34 11.44
C THR A 21 4.26 17.03 10.21
N LEU A 22 4.49 18.33 10.06
CA LEU A 22 3.98 19.10 8.91
C LEU A 22 4.64 18.67 7.60
N GLN A 23 5.96 18.42 7.61
CA GLN A 23 6.69 17.85 6.46
C GLN A 23 6.10 16.51 6.05
N THR A 24 5.84 15.61 6.99
CA THR A 24 5.24 14.29 6.73
C THR A 24 3.84 14.43 6.13
N LEU A 25 3.03 15.34 6.64
CA LEU A 25 1.69 15.60 6.11
C LEU A 25 1.74 16.14 4.67
N MET A 26 2.59 17.16 4.41
CA MET A 26 2.75 17.72 3.08
C MET A 26 3.25 16.67 2.07
N ALA A 27 4.17 15.83 2.49
CA ALA A 27 4.69 14.76 1.67
C ALA A 27 3.59 13.74 1.31
N ARG A 28 2.73 13.36 2.28
CA ARG A 28 1.58 12.48 2.02
C ARG A 28 0.57 13.11 1.06
N LEU A 29 0.26 14.40 1.24
CA LEU A 29 -0.62 15.12 0.33
C LEU A 29 -0.06 15.17 -1.08
N PHE A 30 1.26 15.37 -1.23
CA PHE A 30 1.93 15.35 -2.51
C PHE A 30 1.84 13.98 -3.21
N ILE A 31 2.08 12.89 -2.48
CA ILE A 31 1.91 11.52 -3.02
C ILE A 31 0.47 11.29 -3.48
N ILE A 32 -0.52 11.77 -2.72
CA ILE A 32 -1.93 11.65 -3.12
C ILE A 32 -2.20 12.43 -4.39
N ALA A 33 -1.72 13.65 -4.49
CA ALA A 33 -1.88 14.45 -5.70
C ALA A 33 -1.28 13.74 -6.93
N ILE A 34 -0.09 13.12 -6.77
CA ILE A 34 0.53 12.28 -7.80
C ILE A 34 -0.37 11.08 -8.15
N ASN A 35 -0.88 10.36 -7.16
CA ASN A 35 -1.72 9.19 -7.38
C ASN A 35 -3.07 9.55 -8.05
N VAL A 36 -3.64 10.69 -7.70
CA VAL A 36 -4.82 11.22 -8.40
C VAL A 36 -4.50 11.58 -9.84
N ALA A 37 -3.40 12.28 -10.08
CA ALA A 37 -2.96 12.65 -11.42
C ALA A 37 -2.72 11.40 -12.30
N THR A 38 -2.02 10.38 -11.79
CA THR A 38 -1.84 9.10 -12.50
C THR A 38 -3.16 8.40 -12.76
N GLY A 39 -4.07 8.42 -11.77
CA GLY A 39 -5.43 7.88 -11.91
C GLY A 39 -6.24 8.60 -12.99
N VAL A 40 -6.19 9.93 -13.03
CA VAL A 40 -6.88 10.76 -14.02
C VAL A 40 -6.34 10.51 -15.43
N ILE A 41 -4.99 10.53 -15.59
CA ILE A 41 -4.36 10.29 -16.89
C ILE A 41 -4.75 8.91 -17.43
N THR A 42 -4.60 7.87 -16.62
CA THR A 42 -4.90 6.49 -17.04
C THR A 42 -6.38 6.28 -17.32
N ALA A 43 -7.29 6.82 -16.50
CA ALA A 43 -8.73 6.67 -16.71
C ALA A 43 -9.20 7.40 -17.97
N ARG A 44 -8.78 8.65 -18.19
CA ARG A 44 -9.18 9.43 -19.36
C ARG A 44 -8.63 8.88 -20.68
N SER A 45 -7.42 8.32 -20.63
CA SER A 45 -6.77 7.80 -21.85
C SER A 45 -7.21 6.39 -22.19
N LEU A 46 -7.51 5.53 -21.20
CA LEU A 46 -7.81 4.12 -21.41
C LEU A 46 -9.31 3.79 -21.36
N GLY A 47 -10.13 4.70 -20.81
CA GLY A 47 -11.54 4.42 -20.52
C GLY A 47 -11.73 3.39 -19.39
N ALA A 48 -12.99 3.02 -19.11
CA ALA A 48 -13.29 2.09 -18.03
C ALA A 48 -12.74 0.68 -18.28
N ASN A 49 -12.89 0.15 -19.49
CA ASN A 49 -12.36 -1.17 -19.85
C ASN A 49 -10.84 -1.23 -19.73
N GLY A 50 -10.11 -0.33 -20.38
CA GLY A 50 -8.64 -0.33 -20.34
C GLY A 50 -8.10 -0.05 -18.96
N ARG A 51 -8.79 0.72 -18.12
CA ARG A 51 -8.42 0.92 -16.71
C ARG A 51 -8.59 -0.35 -15.89
N GLY A 52 -9.63 -1.14 -16.16
CA GLY A 52 -9.85 -2.45 -15.54
C GLY A 52 -8.82 -3.48 -15.96
N GLU A 53 -8.48 -3.53 -17.26
CA GLU A 53 -7.41 -4.39 -17.77
C GLU A 53 -6.05 -4.06 -17.14
N LEU A 54 -5.72 -2.77 -17.03
CA LEU A 54 -4.52 -2.31 -16.33
C LEU A 54 -4.50 -2.78 -14.88
N ALA A 55 -5.63 -2.68 -14.17
CA ALA A 55 -5.73 -3.14 -12.79
C ALA A 55 -5.57 -4.66 -12.68
N ALA A 56 -6.17 -5.42 -13.59
CA ALA A 56 -6.04 -6.88 -13.64
C ALA A 56 -4.58 -7.31 -13.89
N MET A 57 -3.85 -6.61 -14.76
CA MET A 57 -2.44 -6.92 -15.03
C MET A 57 -1.52 -6.60 -13.85
N THR A 58 -1.77 -5.51 -13.13
CA THR A 58 -0.83 -4.99 -12.12
C THR A 58 -1.11 -5.42 -10.68
N LEU A 59 -2.34 -5.85 -10.37
CA LEU A 59 -2.75 -6.22 -9.01
C LEU A 59 -2.03 -7.48 -8.49
N TRP A 60 -1.99 -8.53 -9.31
CA TRP A 60 -1.62 -9.88 -8.87
C TRP A 60 -0.17 -10.03 -8.41
N PRO A 61 0.84 -9.46 -9.11
CA PRO A 61 2.23 -9.58 -8.65
C PRO A 61 2.43 -9.05 -7.23
N GLN A 62 1.88 -7.88 -6.95
CA GLN A 62 1.98 -7.27 -5.63
C GLN A 62 1.14 -7.99 -4.57
N PHE A 63 -0.10 -8.36 -4.90
CA PHE A 63 -0.99 -9.08 -3.99
C PHE A 63 -0.39 -10.40 -3.56
N LEU A 64 0.07 -11.24 -4.50
CA LEU A 64 0.66 -12.53 -4.19
C LEU A 64 2.01 -12.39 -3.46
N ALA A 65 2.85 -11.43 -3.87
CA ALA A 65 4.09 -11.14 -3.16
C ALA A 65 3.81 -10.79 -1.69
N TYR A 66 2.85 -9.91 -1.42
CA TYR A 66 2.53 -9.49 -0.05
C TYR A 66 1.79 -10.58 0.75
N THR A 67 0.99 -11.40 0.09
CA THR A 67 0.31 -12.53 0.73
C THR A 67 1.30 -13.65 1.09
N LEU A 68 2.33 -13.89 0.28
CA LEU A 68 3.30 -14.96 0.49
C LEU A 68 4.59 -14.52 1.20
N THR A 69 4.56 -13.41 1.94
CA THR A 69 5.74 -12.92 2.68
C THR A 69 6.21 -13.85 3.80
N LEU A 70 5.35 -14.73 4.31
CA LEU A 70 5.58 -15.52 5.53
C LEU A 70 6.08 -14.66 6.72
N GLY A 71 5.65 -13.40 6.80
CA GLY A 71 6.04 -12.47 7.87
C GLY A 71 7.49 -11.98 7.78
N LEU A 72 8.13 -12.14 6.62
CA LEU A 72 9.53 -11.80 6.42
C LEU A 72 9.88 -10.34 6.74
N PRO A 73 9.07 -9.31 6.36
CA PRO A 73 9.37 -7.93 6.72
C PRO A 73 9.45 -7.70 8.23
N SER A 74 8.49 -8.23 8.98
CA SER A 74 8.45 -8.16 10.44
C SER A 74 9.63 -8.93 11.08
N ALA A 75 9.97 -10.09 10.51
CA ALA A 75 11.11 -10.90 10.94
C ALA A 75 12.45 -10.19 10.72
N VAL A 76 12.58 -9.50 9.60
CA VAL A 76 13.77 -8.69 9.30
C VAL A 76 13.96 -7.61 10.36
N ILE A 77 12.94 -6.79 10.63
CA ILE A 77 13.02 -5.71 11.62
C ILE A 77 13.39 -6.24 12.99
N TYR A 78 12.79 -7.36 13.43
CA TYR A 78 13.09 -7.98 14.73
C TYR A 78 14.51 -8.52 14.81
N ASN A 79 14.92 -9.35 13.83
CA ASN A 79 16.20 -10.06 13.89
C ASN A 79 17.39 -9.12 13.70
N PHE A 80 17.28 -8.08 12.86
CA PHE A 80 18.34 -7.06 12.71
C PHE A 80 18.64 -6.33 14.03
N LYS A 81 17.60 -6.00 14.81
CA LYS A 81 17.78 -5.37 16.11
C LYS A 81 18.25 -6.35 17.18
N ARG A 82 17.88 -7.62 17.09
CA ARG A 82 18.19 -8.64 18.09
C ARG A 82 19.58 -9.24 17.92
N TYR A 83 20.09 -9.32 16.70
CA TYR A 83 21.35 -9.98 16.33
C TYR A 83 22.19 -9.07 15.43
N PRO A 84 22.71 -7.95 15.94
CA PRO A 84 23.50 -7.00 15.15
C PRO A 84 24.79 -7.62 14.60
N GLU A 85 25.34 -8.65 15.25
CA GLU A 85 26.51 -9.39 14.78
C GLU A 85 26.25 -10.27 13.54
N ALA A 86 24.96 -10.53 13.23
CA ALA A 86 24.56 -11.40 12.14
C ALA A 86 23.95 -10.62 10.94
N GLU A 87 24.02 -9.28 10.92
CA GLU A 87 23.37 -8.46 9.89
C GLU A 87 23.75 -8.87 8.46
N SER A 88 25.03 -9.16 8.20
CA SER A 88 25.51 -9.58 6.88
C SER A 88 24.88 -10.91 6.42
N SER A 89 24.76 -11.89 7.30
CA SER A 89 24.15 -13.18 6.98
C SER A 89 22.62 -13.09 6.95
N LEU A 90 22.00 -12.25 7.78
CA LEU A 90 20.57 -11.95 7.73
C LEU A 90 20.19 -11.28 6.41
N PHE A 91 21.03 -10.37 5.90
CA PHE A 91 20.82 -9.75 4.60
C PHE A 91 20.82 -10.79 3.48
N SER A 92 21.85 -11.66 3.43
CA SER A 92 21.92 -12.74 2.43
C SER A 92 20.75 -13.71 2.54
N ALA A 93 20.37 -14.10 3.76
CA ALA A 93 19.23 -14.97 4.02
C ALA A 93 17.89 -14.33 3.58
N THR A 94 17.74 -13.02 3.80
CA THR A 94 16.54 -12.30 3.36
C THR A 94 16.44 -12.25 1.85
N LEU A 95 17.54 -11.98 1.13
CA LEU A 95 17.55 -12.01 -0.33
C LEU A 95 17.19 -13.40 -0.87
N LEU A 96 17.76 -14.45 -0.28
CA LEU A 96 17.46 -15.83 -0.66
C LEU A 96 15.99 -16.18 -0.46
N LEU A 97 15.46 -15.93 0.74
CA LEU A 97 14.06 -16.22 1.09
C LEU A 97 13.09 -15.38 0.26
N SER A 98 13.36 -14.09 0.09
CA SER A 98 12.52 -13.22 -0.75
C SER A 98 12.50 -13.66 -2.21
N SER A 99 13.66 -14.10 -2.74
CA SER A 99 13.74 -14.65 -4.10
C SER A 99 12.92 -15.92 -4.22
N GLY A 100 13.09 -16.87 -3.30
CA GLY A 100 12.36 -18.14 -3.30
C GLY A 100 10.84 -17.94 -3.19
N LEU A 101 10.39 -17.13 -2.22
CA LEU A 101 8.97 -16.81 -2.04
C LEU A 101 8.41 -16.03 -3.23
N GLY A 102 9.19 -15.13 -3.82
CA GLY A 102 8.81 -14.40 -5.02
C GLY A 102 8.63 -15.30 -6.24
N VAL A 103 9.53 -16.29 -6.42
CA VAL A 103 9.38 -17.31 -7.47
C VAL A 103 8.13 -18.15 -7.22
N VAL A 104 7.87 -18.58 -5.99
CA VAL A 104 6.63 -19.29 -5.63
C VAL A 104 5.40 -18.44 -5.97
N ALA A 105 5.40 -17.15 -5.59
CA ALA A 105 4.34 -16.21 -5.93
C ALA A 105 4.12 -16.10 -7.44
N SER A 106 5.22 -16.04 -8.22
CA SER A 106 5.16 -15.99 -9.68
C SER A 106 4.57 -17.27 -10.27
N LEU A 107 5.00 -18.44 -9.82
CA LEU A 107 4.50 -19.74 -10.28
C LEU A 107 3.01 -19.92 -9.96
N VAL A 108 2.60 -19.59 -8.73
CA VAL A 108 1.19 -19.61 -8.32
C VAL A 108 0.36 -18.67 -9.19
N GLY A 109 0.83 -17.43 -9.39
CA GLY A 109 0.12 -16.46 -10.21
C GLY A 109 -0.02 -16.93 -11.66
N VAL A 110 1.07 -17.39 -12.30
CA VAL A 110 1.03 -17.90 -13.68
C VAL A 110 0.06 -19.09 -13.82
N ALA A 111 0.07 -20.02 -12.85
CA ALA A 111 -0.76 -21.23 -12.90
C ALA A 111 -2.27 -20.92 -12.73
N PHE A 112 -2.62 -20.01 -11.81
CA PHE A 112 -4.03 -19.74 -11.48
C PHE A 112 -4.63 -18.53 -12.20
N MET A 113 -3.83 -17.69 -12.86
CA MET A 113 -4.29 -16.49 -13.57
C MET A 113 -5.44 -16.73 -14.56
N PRO A 114 -5.43 -17.81 -15.40
CA PRO A 114 -6.53 -18.06 -16.32
C PRO A 114 -7.88 -18.27 -15.62
N GLN A 115 -7.87 -18.84 -14.42
CA GLN A 115 -9.08 -19.06 -13.62
C GLN A 115 -9.53 -17.76 -12.93
N TRP A 116 -8.59 -16.99 -12.41
CA TRP A 116 -8.89 -15.74 -11.68
C TRP A 116 -9.30 -14.58 -12.60
N LEU A 117 -8.86 -14.59 -13.85
CA LEU A 117 -9.17 -13.57 -14.85
C LEU A 117 -10.08 -14.11 -15.97
N SER A 118 -10.97 -15.04 -15.67
CA SER A 118 -11.87 -15.67 -16.64
C SER A 118 -12.77 -14.67 -17.39
N GLN A 119 -12.99 -13.48 -16.85
CA GLN A 119 -13.77 -12.39 -17.46
C GLN A 119 -12.95 -11.51 -18.43
N TYR A 120 -11.64 -11.77 -18.56
CA TYR A 120 -10.72 -10.97 -19.35
C TYR A 120 -10.31 -11.70 -20.64
N SER A 121 -9.85 -10.94 -21.64
CA SER A 121 -9.36 -11.52 -22.88
C SER A 121 -8.09 -12.37 -22.67
N PRO A 122 -7.86 -13.39 -23.50
CA PRO A 122 -6.64 -14.21 -23.40
C PRO A 122 -5.35 -13.37 -23.46
N THR A 123 -5.35 -12.28 -24.22
CA THR A 123 -4.20 -11.37 -24.31
C THR A 123 -3.92 -10.69 -22.97
N VAL A 124 -4.95 -10.23 -22.27
CA VAL A 124 -4.81 -9.62 -20.92
C VAL A 124 -4.27 -10.64 -19.94
N ILE A 125 -4.78 -11.89 -19.98
CA ILE A 125 -4.31 -12.97 -19.12
C ILE A 125 -2.83 -13.26 -19.37
N GLN A 126 -2.40 -13.38 -20.62
CA GLN A 126 -0.98 -13.63 -20.97
C GLN A 126 -0.06 -12.48 -20.49
N ILE A 127 -0.49 -11.24 -20.65
CA ILE A 127 0.27 -10.08 -20.17
C ILE A 127 0.34 -10.09 -18.62
N ALA A 128 -0.78 -10.38 -17.94
CA ALA A 128 -0.82 -10.48 -16.49
C ALA A 128 0.10 -11.61 -15.98
N GLN A 129 0.14 -12.76 -16.68
CA GLN A 129 1.10 -13.84 -16.40
C GLN A 129 2.54 -13.37 -16.59
N GLY A 130 2.84 -12.63 -17.68
CA GLY A 130 4.15 -12.03 -17.89
C GLY A 130 4.57 -11.07 -16.76
N PHE A 131 3.63 -10.30 -16.22
CA PHE A 131 3.89 -9.38 -15.12
C PHE A 131 4.20 -10.09 -13.80
N MET A 132 3.84 -11.38 -13.64
CA MET A 132 4.20 -12.16 -12.46
C MET A 132 5.71 -12.29 -12.24
N VAL A 133 6.54 -12.11 -13.28
CA VAL A 133 8.00 -12.06 -13.15
C VAL A 133 8.47 -10.94 -12.20
N THR A 134 7.61 -9.97 -11.90
CA THR A 134 7.92 -8.86 -11.00
C THR A 134 7.61 -9.16 -9.52
N ALA A 135 6.99 -10.28 -9.20
CA ALA A 135 6.66 -10.63 -7.81
C ALA A 135 7.92 -10.76 -6.90
N PRO A 136 9.05 -11.38 -7.35
CA PRO A 136 10.29 -11.36 -6.59
C PRO A 136 10.81 -9.94 -6.32
N LEU A 137 10.69 -9.04 -7.31
CA LEU A 137 11.10 -7.64 -7.19
C LEU A 137 10.25 -6.90 -6.13
N ALA A 138 8.94 -7.16 -6.10
CA ALA A 138 8.04 -6.60 -5.10
C ALA A 138 8.41 -7.06 -3.67
N LEU A 139 8.73 -8.35 -3.49
CA LEU A 139 9.22 -8.88 -2.22
C LEU A 139 10.56 -8.30 -1.81
N TRP A 140 11.51 -8.16 -2.73
CA TRP A 140 12.78 -7.50 -2.45
C TRP A 140 12.55 -6.05 -2.01
N SER A 141 11.76 -5.29 -2.75
CA SER A 141 11.47 -3.90 -2.38
C SER A 141 10.89 -3.78 -0.97
N LEU A 142 9.96 -4.67 -0.61
CA LEU A 142 9.34 -4.71 0.70
C LEU A 142 10.33 -5.03 1.82
N THR A 143 11.13 -6.08 1.65
CA THR A 143 12.08 -6.56 2.67
C THR A 143 13.31 -5.67 2.80
N LEU A 144 13.84 -5.12 1.69
CA LEU A 144 14.94 -4.15 1.71
C LEU A 144 14.53 -2.84 2.39
N THR A 145 13.29 -2.39 2.16
CA THR A 145 12.74 -1.23 2.88
C THR A 145 12.65 -1.50 4.38
N ALA A 146 12.17 -2.68 4.78
CA ALA A 146 12.12 -3.08 6.18
C ALA A 146 13.52 -3.14 6.84
N MET A 147 14.55 -3.55 6.10
CA MET A 147 15.94 -3.53 6.56
C MET A 147 16.45 -2.10 6.81
N LEU A 148 16.22 -1.19 5.87
CA LEU A 148 16.61 0.21 6.02
C LEU A 148 15.92 0.85 7.23
N GLU A 149 14.63 0.55 7.43
CA GLU A 149 13.89 1.01 8.60
C GLU A 149 14.44 0.42 9.91
N ALA A 150 14.83 -0.86 9.90
CA ALA A 150 15.48 -1.51 11.05
C ALA A 150 16.82 -0.86 11.43
N GLN A 151 17.59 -0.42 10.43
CA GLN A 151 18.85 0.31 10.60
C GLN A 151 18.65 1.80 10.93
N GLY A 152 17.42 2.32 10.91
CA GLY A 152 17.13 3.74 11.13
C GLY A 152 17.33 4.64 9.91
N GLU A 153 17.57 4.06 8.74
CA GLU A 153 17.80 4.78 7.47
C GLU A 153 16.48 5.23 6.81
N PHE A 154 15.65 5.89 7.59
CA PHE A 154 14.34 6.37 7.14
C PHE A 154 14.41 7.35 5.97
N ALA A 155 15.52 8.09 5.83
CA ALA A 155 15.70 9.04 4.74
C ALA A 155 15.69 8.31 3.38
N ILE A 156 16.46 7.22 3.24
CA ILE A 156 16.54 6.44 2.00
C ILE A 156 15.18 5.77 1.72
N ALA A 157 14.59 5.12 2.73
CA ALA A 157 13.28 4.49 2.61
C ALA A 157 12.19 5.49 2.20
N ASN A 158 12.21 6.72 2.72
CA ASN A 158 11.27 7.77 2.36
C ASN A 158 11.51 8.31 0.94
N HIS A 159 12.76 8.53 0.53
CA HIS A 159 13.05 8.98 -0.84
C HIS A 159 12.49 8.04 -1.89
N THR A 160 12.62 6.74 -1.70
CA THR A 160 12.08 5.75 -2.64
C THR A 160 10.54 5.75 -2.68
N ARG A 161 9.88 6.04 -1.54
CA ARG A 161 8.41 6.18 -1.47
C ARG A 161 7.85 7.33 -2.32
N TYR A 162 8.65 8.38 -2.55
CA TYR A 162 8.25 9.50 -3.42
C TYR A 162 8.70 9.30 -4.86
N LEU A 163 9.89 8.77 -5.03
CA LEU A 163 10.50 8.61 -6.35
C LEU A 163 9.67 7.68 -7.23
N LEU A 164 9.16 6.59 -6.66
CA LEU A 164 8.38 5.60 -7.42
C LEU A 164 7.09 6.19 -8.01
N PRO A 165 6.16 6.79 -7.23
CA PRO A 165 4.96 7.41 -7.80
C PRO A 165 5.28 8.55 -8.77
N LEU A 166 6.30 9.36 -8.47
CA LEU A 166 6.70 10.48 -9.34
C LEU A 166 7.21 9.99 -10.69
N SER A 167 8.08 8.99 -10.70
CA SER A 167 8.59 8.38 -11.95
C SER A 167 7.46 7.75 -12.76
N THR A 168 6.53 7.07 -12.11
CA THR A 168 5.32 6.53 -12.76
C THR A 168 4.48 7.65 -13.38
N LEU A 169 4.23 8.75 -12.67
CA LEU A 169 3.50 9.89 -13.21
C LEU A 169 4.19 10.47 -14.45
N VAL A 170 5.51 10.68 -14.41
CA VAL A 170 6.28 11.22 -15.54
C VAL A 170 6.18 10.31 -16.76
N LEU A 171 6.33 8.99 -16.57
CA LEU A 171 6.20 8.04 -17.67
C LEU A 171 4.79 8.01 -18.26
N LEU A 172 3.76 7.97 -17.41
CA LEU A 172 2.36 7.98 -17.86
C LEU A 172 2.01 9.28 -18.59
N ALA A 173 2.47 10.42 -18.07
CA ALA A 173 2.25 11.72 -18.71
C ALA A 173 2.96 11.78 -20.08
N GLY A 174 4.19 11.27 -20.19
CA GLY A 174 4.91 11.16 -21.44
C GLY A 174 4.17 10.27 -22.45
N LEU A 175 3.79 9.06 -22.05
CA LEU A 175 3.03 8.13 -22.90
C LEU A 175 1.68 8.73 -23.36
N ALA A 176 0.98 9.45 -22.47
CA ALA A 176 -0.28 10.11 -22.81
C ALA A 176 -0.06 11.27 -23.79
N ALA A 177 0.98 12.08 -23.62
CA ALA A 177 1.30 13.20 -24.51
C ALA A 177 1.62 12.73 -25.94
N PHE A 178 2.24 11.57 -26.10
CA PHE A 178 2.52 10.96 -27.41
C PHE A 178 1.40 10.05 -27.94
N HIS A 179 0.25 9.97 -27.24
CA HIS A 179 -0.87 9.06 -27.59
C HIS A 179 -0.48 7.57 -27.66
N TRP A 180 0.55 7.17 -26.90
CA TRP A 180 1.04 5.77 -26.82
C TRP A 180 0.51 5.03 -25.59
N LEU A 181 -0.45 5.61 -24.88
CA LEU A 181 -0.98 5.01 -23.66
C LEU A 181 -1.96 3.88 -24.02
N THR A 182 -1.57 2.66 -23.76
CA THR A 182 -2.37 1.44 -23.82
C THR A 182 -2.37 0.77 -22.43
N PRO A 183 -3.26 -0.20 -22.14
CA PRO A 183 -3.20 -0.93 -20.87
C PRO A 183 -1.84 -1.55 -20.59
N LEU A 184 -1.18 -2.11 -21.63
CA LEU A 184 0.16 -2.68 -21.51
C LEU A 184 1.23 -1.62 -21.21
N SER A 185 1.29 -0.53 -21.99
CA SER A 185 2.32 0.51 -21.79
C SER A 185 2.12 1.21 -20.44
N ALA A 186 0.87 1.40 -19.99
CA ALA A 186 0.57 1.90 -18.66
C ALA A 186 1.05 0.92 -17.57
N GLY A 187 0.79 -0.38 -17.73
CA GLY A 187 1.30 -1.41 -16.80
C GLY A 187 2.82 -1.40 -16.70
N LEU A 188 3.51 -1.30 -17.83
CA LEU A 188 4.97 -1.13 -17.87
C LEU A 188 5.42 0.15 -17.16
N ALA A 189 4.71 1.27 -17.32
CA ALA A 189 5.02 2.52 -16.63
C ALA A 189 4.87 2.43 -15.10
N TYR A 190 4.02 1.52 -14.59
CA TYR A 190 3.94 1.21 -13.15
C TYR A 190 5.09 0.31 -12.67
N ILE A 191 5.56 -0.60 -13.52
CA ILE A 191 6.56 -1.61 -13.13
C ILE A 191 7.99 -1.12 -13.33
N LEU A 192 8.30 -0.51 -14.49
CA LEU A 192 9.66 -0.12 -14.85
C LEU A 192 10.38 0.74 -13.80
N PRO A 193 9.73 1.74 -13.15
CA PRO A 193 10.40 2.52 -12.11
C PRO A 193 10.76 1.70 -10.87
N SER A 194 10.05 0.60 -10.58
CA SER A 194 10.34 -0.23 -9.41
C SER A 194 11.67 -0.98 -9.55
N ILE A 195 12.13 -1.25 -10.77
CA ILE A 195 13.38 -1.96 -11.04
C ILE A 195 14.59 -1.16 -10.52
N PRO A 196 14.89 0.04 -11.06
CA PRO A 196 16.04 0.81 -10.58
C PRO A 196 15.92 1.22 -9.11
N VAL A 197 14.70 1.46 -8.62
CA VAL A 197 14.47 1.79 -7.21
C VAL A 197 14.86 0.60 -6.31
N THR A 198 14.44 -0.61 -6.62
CA THR A 198 14.78 -1.81 -5.84
C THR A 198 16.28 -2.13 -5.91
N PHE A 199 16.90 -1.99 -7.09
CA PHE A 199 18.35 -2.16 -7.21
C PHE A 199 19.13 -1.07 -6.48
N TYR A 200 18.63 0.15 -6.42
CA TYR A 200 19.21 1.22 -5.61
C TYR A 200 19.15 0.88 -4.10
N LEU A 201 18.01 0.39 -3.60
CA LEU A 201 17.89 -0.07 -2.22
C LEU A 201 18.88 -1.21 -1.92
N MET A 202 18.95 -2.18 -2.83
CA MET A 202 19.89 -3.30 -2.74
C MET A 202 21.35 -2.80 -2.70
N TYR A 203 21.72 -1.89 -3.59
CA TYR A 203 23.07 -1.29 -3.64
C TYR A 203 23.42 -0.60 -2.32
N CYS A 204 22.51 0.24 -1.78
CA CYS A 204 22.74 0.92 -0.51
C CYS A 204 23.00 -0.04 0.66
N LEU A 205 22.23 -1.13 0.73
CA LEU A 205 22.41 -2.15 1.77
C LEU A 205 23.65 -3.01 1.52
N TRP A 206 23.94 -3.33 0.26
CA TRP A 206 25.12 -4.11 -0.12
C TRP A 206 26.42 -3.44 0.32
N GLN A 207 26.53 -2.14 0.09
CA GLN A 207 27.70 -1.34 0.49
C GLN A 207 27.91 -1.29 2.01
N ARG A 208 26.87 -1.45 2.79
CA ARG A 208 26.90 -1.33 4.25
C ARG A 208 27.07 -2.70 4.93
N LEU A 209 26.38 -3.70 4.45
CA LEU A 209 26.23 -4.99 5.13
C LEU A 209 27.23 -6.04 4.65
N HIS A 210 27.83 -5.87 3.46
CA HIS A 210 28.78 -6.82 2.88
C HIS A 210 28.29 -8.26 3.00
N PRO A 211 27.33 -8.72 2.16
CA PRO A 211 26.64 -9.99 2.32
C PRO A 211 27.60 -11.17 2.45
N THR A 212 27.29 -12.10 3.36
CA THR A 212 28.05 -13.31 3.59
C THR A 212 27.16 -14.53 3.53
N TRP A 213 27.71 -15.65 3.06
CA TRP A 213 27.03 -16.95 3.04
C TRP A 213 27.31 -17.76 4.33
N GLN A 214 28.17 -17.26 5.20
CA GLN A 214 28.45 -17.91 6.48
C GLN A 214 27.19 -17.91 7.36
N ALA A 215 26.89 -19.04 7.99
CA ALA A 215 25.73 -19.22 8.88
C ALA A 215 24.35 -18.89 8.25
N ILE A 216 24.25 -18.94 6.90
CA ILE A 216 22.99 -18.58 6.19
C ILE A 216 21.82 -19.45 6.63
N GLY A 217 22.02 -20.75 6.86
CA GLY A 217 20.98 -21.67 7.36
C GLY A 217 20.42 -21.23 8.71
N GLN A 218 21.28 -20.78 9.63
CA GLN A 218 20.85 -20.27 10.94
C GLN A 218 20.07 -18.95 10.79
N SER A 219 20.50 -18.07 9.90
CA SER A 219 19.81 -16.81 9.61
C SER A 219 18.45 -17.06 8.94
N CYS A 220 18.36 -18.00 8.01
CA CYS A 220 17.07 -18.42 7.45
C CYS A 220 16.13 -18.98 8.52
N GLN A 221 16.64 -19.84 9.42
CA GLN A 221 15.84 -20.40 10.50
C GLN A 221 15.35 -19.33 11.48
N ARG A 222 16.18 -18.33 11.81
CA ARG A 222 15.79 -17.18 12.64
C ARG A 222 14.70 -16.35 11.99
N LEU A 223 14.86 -16.01 10.70
CA LEU A 223 13.88 -15.25 9.94
C LEU A 223 12.54 -15.99 9.81
N LEU A 224 12.55 -17.26 9.39
CA LEU A 224 11.33 -18.05 9.27
C LEU A 224 10.70 -18.35 10.64
N GLY A 225 11.49 -18.63 11.66
CA GLY A 225 10.98 -18.93 13.01
C GLY A 225 10.22 -17.76 13.63
N TYR A 226 10.66 -16.52 13.42
CA TYR A 226 9.90 -15.34 13.83
C TYR A 226 8.81 -14.99 12.82
N GLY A 227 9.13 -15.03 11.53
CA GLY A 227 8.23 -14.65 10.45
C GLY A 227 6.92 -15.42 10.48
N ILE A 228 6.94 -16.74 10.58
CA ILE A 228 5.74 -17.59 10.63
C ILE A 228 4.86 -17.23 11.83
N ARG A 229 5.45 -16.87 12.97
CA ARG A 229 4.68 -16.47 14.16
C ARG A 229 4.00 -15.10 14.00
N SER A 230 4.61 -14.18 13.27
CA SER A 230 4.07 -12.84 12.98
C SER A 230 3.21 -12.79 11.72
N TYR A 231 3.26 -13.82 10.89
CA TYR A 231 2.64 -13.85 9.56
C TYR A 231 1.14 -13.56 9.57
N GLY A 232 0.42 -14.05 10.58
CA GLY A 232 -1.02 -13.80 10.69
C GLY A 232 -1.39 -12.32 10.68
N VAL A 233 -0.56 -11.46 11.30
CA VAL A 233 -0.79 -9.99 11.32
C VAL A 233 -0.62 -9.41 9.93
N ASP A 234 0.49 -9.75 9.26
CA ASP A 234 0.83 -9.23 7.92
C ASP A 234 -0.19 -9.70 6.88
N LEU A 235 -0.59 -10.99 6.95
CA LEU A 235 -1.59 -11.59 6.07
C LEU A 235 -2.96 -10.93 6.24
N MET A 236 -3.46 -10.79 7.48
CA MET A 236 -4.75 -10.15 7.75
C MET A 236 -4.74 -8.69 7.28
N GLY A 237 -3.64 -7.98 7.49
CA GLY A 237 -3.45 -6.61 7.00
C GLY A 237 -3.54 -6.52 5.47
N THR A 238 -2.85 -7.40 4.76
CA THR A 238 -2.85 -7.46 3.29
C THR A 238 -4.23 -7.80 2.74
N LEU A 239 -4.86 -8.84 3.27
CA LEU A 239 -6.21 -9.25 2.85
C LEU A 239 -7.23 -8.15 3.11
N SER A 240 -7.25 -7.55 4.30
CA SER A 240 -8.17 -6.45 4.64
C SER A 240 -8.06 -5.27 3.68
N GLN A 241 -6.88 -5.00 3.14
CA GLN A 241 -6.67 -3.87 2.22
C GLN A 241 -6.97 -4.20 0.76
N GLN A 242 -6.81 -5.45 0.32
CA GLN A 242 -6.81 -5.79 -1.10
C GLN A 242 -7.91 -6.77 -1.52
N ILE A 243 -8.57 -7.46 -0.58
CA ILE A 243 -9.54 -8.50 -0.92
C ILE A 243 -10.69 -7.99 -1.79
N GLY A 244 -11.17 -6.77 -1.55
CA GLY A 244 -12.21 -6.16 -2.37
C GLY A 244 -11.79 -6.00 -3.83
N GLN A 245 -10.54 -5.57 -4.09
CA GLN A 245 -10.00 -5.46 -5.45
C GLN A 245 -9.86 -6.83 -6.11
N VAL A 246 -9.38 -7.82 -5.34
CA VAL A 246 -9.20 -9.21 -5.82
C VAL A 246 -10.54 -9.82 -6.22
N LEU A 247 -11.58 -9.65 -5.40
CA LEU A 247 -12.92 -10.17 -5.72
C LEU A 247 -13.52 -9.46 -6.93
N VAL A 248 -13.43 -8.13 -7.01
CA VAL A 248 -13.96 -7.38 -8.14
C VAL A 248 -13.25 -7.76 -9.44
N VAL A 249 -11.91 -7.86 -9.44
CA VAL A 249 -11.16 -8.24 -10.65
C VAL A 249 -11.42 -9.69 -11.06
N GLY A 250 -11.65 -10.58 -10.09
CA GLY A 250 -11.89 -12.01 -10.38
C GLY A 250 -13.31 -12.33 -10.82
N LEU A 251 -14.30 -11.55 -10.39
CA LEU A 251 -15.72 -11.89 -10.57
C LEU A 251 -16.46 -10.97 -11.53
N LEU A 252 -16.00 -9.74 -11.73
CA LEU A 252 -16.69 -8.74 -12.53
C LEU A 252 -15.94 -8.41 -13.83
N SER A 253 -16.66 -7.74 -14.74
CA SER A 253 -16.11 -7.31 -16.03
C SER A 253 -14.96 -6.28 -15.86
N PRO A 254 -14.09 -6.15 -16.88
CA PRO A 254 -13.05 -5.12 -16.90
C PRO A 254 -13.58 -3.72 -16.66
N ALA A 255 -14.72 -3.35 -17.27
CA ALA A 255 -15.35 -2.05 -17.06
C ALA A 255 -15.75 -1.82 -15.60
N SER A 256 -16.32 -2.81 -14.94
CA SER A 256 -16.68 -2.74 -13.51
C SER A 256 -15.44 -2.56 -12.63
N MET A 257 -14.34 -3.27 -12.93
CA MET A 257 -13.06 -3.07 -12.23
C MET A 257 -12.49 -1.67 -12.48
N GLY A 258 -12.60 -1.14 -13.69
CA GLY A 258 -12.19 0.24 -14.01
C GLY A 258 -12.95 1.27 -13.18
N MET A 259 -14.28 1.16 -13.11
CA MET A 259 -15.13 2.02 -12.26
C MET A 259 -14.78 1.88 -10.77
N TYR A 260 -14.58 0.64 -10.31
CA TYR A 260 -14.19 0.36 -8.93
C TYR A 260 -12.85 1.01 -8.56
N THR A 261 -11.82 0.90 -9.41
CA THR A 261 -10.50 1.48 -9.13
C THR A 261 -10.52 3.00 -9.04
N VAL A 262 -11.33 3.66 -9.86
CA VAL A 262 -11.51 5.12 -9.82
C VAL A 262 -12.23 5.54 -8.53
N ALA A 263 -13.32 4.88 -8.19
CA ALA A 263 -14.05 5.12 -6.94
C ALA A 263 -13.17 4.86 -5.71
N LEU A 264 -12.38 3.78 -5.72
CA LEU A 264 -11.43 3.43 -4.67
C LEU A 264 -10.33 4.48 -4.52
N SER A 265 -9.82 5.03 -5.63
CA SER A 265 -8.79 6.07 -5.60
C SER A 265 -9.29 7.34 -4.89
N LEU A 266 -10.52 7.76 -5.18
CA LEU A 266 -11.14 8.91 -4.52
C LEU A 266 -11.47 8.65 -3.05
N SER A 267 -12.04 7.50 -2.72
CA SER A 267 -12.39 7.16 -1.34
C SER A 267 -11.16 7.06 -0.45
N ARG A 268 -10.07 6.48 -0.93
CA ARG A 268 -8.80 6.33 -0.16
C ARG A 268 -8.10 7.64 0.17
N MET A 269 -8.41 8.74 -0.52
CA MET A 269 -7.90 10.07 -0.14
C MET A 269 -8.31 10.45 1.29
N LEU A 270 -9.45 9.97 1.78
CA LEU A 270 -9.93 10.20 3.15
C LEU A 270 -8.98 9.60 4.22
N ASN A 271 -8.24 8.53 3.88
CA ASN A 271 -7.33 7.85 4.81
C ASN A 271 -6.13 8.69 5.27
N VAL A 272 -5.84 9.83 4.61
CA VAL A 272 -4.74 10.73 5.00
C VAL A 272 -4.93 11.27 6.40
N PHE A 273 -6.16 11.66 6.72
CA PHE A 273 -6.49 12.20 8.04
C PHE A 273 -6.27 11.17 9.13
N GLN A 274 -6.79 9.96 8.92
CA GLN A 274 -6.58 8.83 9.82
C GLN A 274 -5.09 8.54 10.04
N SER A 275 -4.33 8.39 8.96
CA SER A 275 -2.91 8.05 9.04
C SER A 275 -2.09 9.12 9.75
N SER A 276 -2.48 10.39 9.63
CA SER A 276 -1.84 11.52 10.32
C SER A 276 -2.11 11.46 11.82
N ILE A 277 -3.36 11.16 12.21
CA ILE A 277 -3.74 11.02 13.62
C ILE A 277 -3.02 9.84 14.26
N VAL A 278 -3.02 8.67 13.62
CA VAL A 278 -2.38 7.44 14.11
C VAL A 278 -0.88 7.64 14.33
N THR A 279 -0.19 8.33 13.43
CA THR A 279 1.25 8.61 13.54
C THR A 279 1.61 9.38 14.81
N VAL A 280 0.73 10.26 15.28
CA VAL A 280 0.94 11.07 16.51
C VAL A 280 0.38 10.34 17.74
N LEU A 281 -0.71 9.59 17.57
CA LEU A 281 -1.44 8.95 18.66
C LEU A 281 -0.64 7.83 19.31
N LEU A 282 -0.10 6.90 18.51
CA LEU A 282 0.54 5.69 19.01
C LEU A 282 1.75 5.97 19.91
N PRO A 283 2.72 6.83 19.57
CA PRO A 283 3.82 7.15 20.46
C PRO A 283 3.38 7.84 21.77
N LYS A 284 2.34 8.68 21.69
CA LYS A 284 1.81 9.36 22.88
C LYS A 284 1.03 8.44 23.79
N ALA A 285 0.38 7.41 23.25
CA ALA A 285 -0.42 6.45 24.00
C ALA A 285 0.44 5.37 24.67
N ALA A 286 1.50 4.90 24.01
CA ALA A 286 2.32 3.77 24.46
C ALA A 286 3.00 3.98 25.83
N ALA A 287 3.21 5.24 26.23
CA ALA A 287 3.86 5.58 27.51
C ALA A 287 2.87 5.89 28.67
N ARG A 288 1.55 5.65 28.48
CA ARG A 288 0.51 6.06 29.43
C ARG A 288 -0.20 4.88 30.09
N PRO A 289 -0.79 5.08 31.29
CA PRO A 289 -1.69 4.11 31.91
C PRO A 289 -2.90 3.79 31.02
N ILE A 290 -3.41 2.55 31.10
CA ILE A 290 -4.52 2.07 30.25
C ILE A 290 -5.75 3.00 30.24
N PRO A 291 -6.24 3.55 31.39
CA PRO A 291 -7.38 4.48 31.38
C PRO A 291 -7.14 5.74 30.55
N GLU A 292 -5.91 6.28 30.59
CA GLU A 292 -5.53 7.45 29.78
C GLU A 292 -5.41 7.09 28.30
N VAL A 293 -4.90 5.90 27.97
CA VAL A 293 -4.85 5.40 26.60
C VAL A 293 -6.25 5.33 26.00
N ILE A 294 -7.21 4.77 26.72
CA ILE A 294 -8.61 4.67 26.28
C ILE A 294 -9.20 6.07 26.07
N ALA A 295 -9.03 6.99 27.02
CA ALA A 295 -9.55 8.36 26.93
C ALA A 295 -8.93 9.12 25.73
N LEU A 296 -7.61 9.03 25.56
CA LEU A 296 -6.88 9.67 24.45
C LEU A 296 -7.31 9.12 23.11
N THR A 297 -7.35 7.80 22.98
CA THR A 297 -7.75 7.11 21.74
C THR A 297 -9.20 7.38 21.40
N GLY A 298 -10.11 7.35 22.39
CA GLY A 298 -11.52 7.69 22.19
C GLY A 298 -11.72 9.15 21.74
N ARG A 299 -10.93 10.11 22.27
CA ARG A 299 -10.96 11.50 21.79
C ARG A 299 -10.43 11.60 20.35
N ALA A 300 -9.31 10.95 20.06
CA ALA A 300 -8.73 10.92 18.73
C ALA A 300 -9.67 10.28 17.70
N ALA A 301 -10.37 9.20 18.06
CA ALA A 301 -11.36 8.56 17.21
C ALA A 301 -12.55 9.47 16.90
N ARG A 302 -13.10 10.18 17.91
CA ARG A 302 -14.18 11.15 17.68
C ARG A 302 -13.75 12.29 16.76
N VAL A 303 -12.58 12.87 16.99
CA VAL A 303 -12.04 13.94 16.13
C VAL A 303 -11.83 13.42 14.71
N SER A 304 -11.17 12.26 14.56
CA SER A 304 -10.96 11.62 13.25
C SER A 304 -12.27 11.37 12.53
N MET A 305 -13.23 10.76 13.21
CA MET A 305 -14.56 10.43 12.65
C MET A 305 -15.31 11.70 12.21
N THR A 306 -15.33 12.76 13.02
CA THR A 306 -16.00 14.02 12.68
C THR A 306 -15.40 14.63 11.40
N PHE A 307 -14.07 14.76 11.33
CA PHE A 307 -13.42 15.31 10.14
C PHE A 307 -13.63 14.41 8.91
N THR A 308 -13.50 13.08 9.08
CA THR A 308 -13.72 12.15 7.98
C THR A 308 -15.16 12.17 7.50
N LEU A 309 -16.15 12.28 8.39
CA LEU A 309 -17.57 12.40 8.03
C LEU A 309 -17.86 13.69 7.27
N LEU A 310 -17.29 14.83 7.69
CA LEU A 310 -17.47 16.10 6.98
C LEU A 310 -16.96 16.03 5.55
N ILE A 311 -15.75 15.48 5.37
CA ILE A 311 -15.15 15.35 4.03
C ILE A 311 -15.89 14.28 3.22
N ALA A 312 -16.26 13.16 3.84
CA ALA A 312 -17.06 12.11 3.23
C ALA A 312 -18.41 12.65 2.72
N GLY A 313 -19.09 13.49 3.52
CA GLY A 313 -20.31 14.18 3.10
C GLY A 313 -20.09 15.06 1.86
N GLY A 314 -18.99 15.82 1.84
CA GLY A 314 -18.58 16.60 0.68
C GLY A 314 -18.31 15.72 -0.55
N VAL A 315 -17.57 14.63 -0.40
CA VAL A 315 -17.31 13.69 -1.51
C VAL A 315 -18.57 12.99 -1.97
N MET A 316 -19.50 12.63 -1.09
CA MET A 316 -20.78 12.03 -1.46
C MET A 316 -21.68 12.99 -2.25
N LEU A 317 -21.72 14.25 -1.85
CA LEU A 317 -22.52 15.29 -2.55
C LEU A 317 -21.89 15.67 -3.90
N LEU A 318 -20.59 15.89 -3.91
CA LEU A 318 -19.84 16.32 -5.09
C LEU A 318 -19.37 15.16 -5.97
N GLY A 319 -19.60 13.90 -5.54
CA GLY A 319 -19.13 12.69 -6.22
C GLY A 319 -19.42 12.66 -7.73
N PRO A 320 -20.66 12.89 -8.20
CA PRO A 320 -20.96 12.94 -9.63
C PRO A 320 -20.12 13.99 -10.37
N PHE A 321 -20.02 15.18 -9.79
CA PHE A 321 -19.21 16.28 -10.35
C PHE A 321 -17.73 15.96 -10.37
N LEU A 322 -17.19 15.41 -9.28
CA LEU A 322 -15.77 15.03 -9.18
C LEU A 322 -15.42 13.92 -10.16
N LEU A 323 -16.26 12.90 -10.29
CA LEU A 323 -16.05 11.81 -11.25
C LEU A 323 -16.09 12.34 -12.69
N HIS A 324 -17.07 13.17 -13.04
CA HIS A 324 -17.17 13.79 -14.35
C HIS A 324 -15.95 14.69 -14.64
N LEU A 325 -15.63 15.60 -13.71
CA LEU A 325 -14.55 16.57 -13.87
C LEU A 325 -13.17 15.91 -13.97
N LEU A 326 -12.88 14.93 -13.13
CA LEU A 326 -11.56 14.30 -13.06
C LEU A 326 -11.40 13.18 -14.10
N TYR A 327 -12.40 12.31 -14.22
CA TYR A 327 -12.27 11.06 -14.97
C TYR A 327 -13.11 11.03 -16.27
N GLY A 328 -14.12 11.88 -16.40
CA GLY A 328 -14.98 11.98 -17.59
C GLY A 328 -16.34 11.30 -17.41
N ASN A 329 -17.21 11.46 -18.43
CA ASN A 329 -18.60 10.99 -18.41
C ASN A 329 -18.75 9.49 -18.18
N GLU A 330 -17.84 8.70 -18.72
CA GLU A 330 -17.85 7.23 -18.63
C GLU A 330 -17.82 6.73 -17.18
N PHE A 331 -17.18 7.47 -16.27
CA PHE A 331 -17.03 7.09 -14.86
C PHE A 331 -18.13 7.63 -13.94
N VAL A 332 -19.09 8.38 -14.44
CA VAL A 332 -20.22 8.85 -13.63
C VAL A 332 -21.05 7.68 -13.07
N GLY A 333 -21.11 6.55 -13.79
CA GLY A 333 -21.71 5.30 -13.30
C GLY A 333 -21.08 4.74 -12.01
N ALA A 334 -19.84 5.13 -11.70
CA ALA A 334 -19.15 4.70 -10.47
C ALA A 334 -19.62 5.44 -9.19
N VAL A 335 -20.58 6.37 -9.27
CA VAL A 335 -21.06 7.17 -8.11
C VAL A 335 -21.57 6.28 -6.97
N GLN A 336 -22.33 5.23 -7.28
CA GLN A 336 -22.86 4.32 -6.25
C GLN A 336 -21.71 3.57 -5.56
N VAL A 337 -20.76 3.06 -6.35
CA VAL A 337 -19.54 2.39 -5.83
C VAL A 337 -18.75 3.35 -4.96
N LEU A 338 -18.57 4.61 -5.39
CA LEU A 338 -17.88 5.64 -4.61
C LEU A 338 -18.57 5.88 -3.26
N ARG A 339 -19.91 6.00 -3.23
CA ARG A 339 -20.65 6.21 -1.99
C ARG A 339 -20.47 5.07 -1.00
N ILE A 340 -20.53 3.82 -1.48
CA ILE A 340 -20.30 2.64 -0.65
C ILE A 340 -18.87 2.62 -0.09
N LEU A 341 -17.87 2.86 -0.94
CA LEU A 341 -16.47 2.89 -0.52
C LEU A 341 -16.15 4.05 0.43
N VAL A 342 -16.81 5.20 0.30
CA VAL A 342 -16.68 6.32 1.23
C VAL A 342 -17.21 5.94 2.62
N ILE A 343 -18.37 5.26 2.70
CA ILE A 343 -18.91 4.75 3.97
C ILE A 343 -17.94 3.74 4.58
N GLU A 344 -17.43 2.79 3.77
CA GLU A 344 -16.43 1.82 4.20
C GLU A 344 -15.21 2.51 4.80
N VAL A 345 -14.64 3.51 4.13
CA VAL A 345 -13.48 4.25 4.63
C VAL A 345 -13.77 4.98 5.94
N VAL A 346 -14.94 5.59 6.12
CA VAL A 346 -15.32 6.23 7.38
C VAL A 346 -15.34 5.22 8.53
N LEU A 347 -15.95 4.05 8.32
CA LEU A 347 -16.03 3.00 9.33
C LEU A 347 -14.66 2.38 9.62
N SER A 348 -13.93 1.97 8.58
CA SER A 348 -12.63 1.32 8.71
C SER A 348 -11.58 2.25 9.34
N SER A 349 -11.59 3.55 8.97
CA SER A 349 -10.69 4.54 9.58
C SER A 349 -10.94 4.73 11.08
N THR A 350 -12.20 4.74 11.50
CA THR A 350 -12.57 4.85 12.91
C THR A 350 -12.14 3.61 13.70
N VAL A 351 -12.42 2.42 13.16
CA VAL A 351 -11.98 1.15 13.76
C VAL A 351 -10.47 1.09 13.89
N TRP A 352 -9.72 1.53 12.87
CA TRP A 352 -8.27 1.54 12.90
C TRP A 352 -7.68 2.49 13.94
N VAL A 353 -8.27 3.67 14.16
CA VAL A 353 -7.87 4.58 15.24
C VAL A 353 -8.14 3.95 16.61
N LEU A 354 -9.30 3.30 16.80
CA LEU A 354 -9.61 2.60 18.04
C LEU A 354 -8.69 1.40 18.30
N ALA A 355 -8.28 0.70 17.25
CA ALA A 355 -7.34 -0.42 17.34
C ALA A 355 -5.97 -0.01 17.91
N GLN A 356 -5.59 1.28 17.80
CA GLN A 356 -4.35 1.79 18.38
C GLN A 356 -4.33 1.68 19.92
N ALA A 357 -5.49 1.66 20.59
CA ALA A 357 -5.55 1.42 22.03
C ALA A 357 -5.03 0.02 22.39
N PHE A 358 -5.42 -1.00 21.64
CA PHE A 358 -4.94 -2.37 21.85
C PHE A 358 -3.45 -2.51 21.52
N MET A 359 -2.98 -1.82 20.46
CA MET A 359 -1.57 -1.78 20.10
C MET A 359 -0.73 -1.13 21.21
N ALA A 360 -1.18 0.02 21.73
CA ALA A 360 -0.53 0.74 22.84
C ALA A 360 -0.55 -0.06 24.15
N ALA A 361 -1.60 -0.87 24.37
CA ALA A 361 -1.72 -1.76 25.54
C ALA A 361 -0.91 -3.07 25.39
N GLY A 362 -0.13 -3.23 24.32
CA GLY A 362 0.68 -4.43 24.07
C GLY A 362 -0.14 -5.68 23.71
N ARG A 363 -1.35 -5.51 23.19
CA ARG A 363 -2.26 -6.60 22.81
C ARG A 363 -2.56 -6.65 21.29
N PRO A 364 -1.57 -6.72 20.40
CA PRO A 364 -1.78 -6.69 18.95
C PRO A 364 -2.60 -7.88 18.44
N GLY A 365 -2.56 -9.02 19.11
CA GLY A 365 -3.35 -10.21 18.74
C GLY A 365 -4.86 -9.95 18.71
N ILE A 366 -5.38 -9.05 19.55
CA ILE A 366 -6.80 -8.66 19.52
C ILE A 366 -7.13 -7.94 18.20
N VAL A 367 -6.23 -7.07 17.72
CA VAL A 367 -6.41 -6.36 16.46
C VAL A 367 -6.46 -7.35 15.29
N THR A 368 -5.56 -8.35 15.28
CA THR A 368 -5.55 -9.42 14.28
C THR A 368 -6.84 -10.24 14.29
N LEU A 369 -7.34 -10.59 15.49
CA LEU A 369 -8.60 -11.31 15.64
C LEU A 369 -9.78 -10.49 15.08
N LEU A 370 -9.86 -9.21 15.44
CA LEU A 370 -10.92 -8.32 14.95
C LEU A 370 -10.86 -8.16 13.43
N GLN A 371 -9.67 -8.04 12.85
CA GLN A 371 -9.50 -8.02 11.39
C GLN A 371 -9.93 -9.34 10.75
N GLY A 372 -9.58 -10.48 11.35
CA GLY A 372 -10.01 -11.80 10.89
C GLY A 372 -11.52 -11.97 10.91
N VAL A 373 -12.20 -11.55 11.98
CA VAL A 373 -13.67 -11.54 12.06
C VAL A 373 -14.27 -10.61 10.99
N GLY A 374 -13.71 -9.40 10.83
CA GLY A 374 -14.14 -8.46 9.81
C GLY A 374 -14.05 -9.05 8.39
N LEU A 375 -12.94 -9.71 8.06
CA LEU A 375 -12.76 -10.41 6.78
C LEU A 375 -13.73 -11.57 6.62
N GLY A 376 -13.90 -12.39 7.67
CA GLY A 376 -14.83 -13.53 7.68
C GLY A 376 -16.29 -13.14 7.44
N LEU A 377 -16.68 -11.91 7.81
CA LEU A 377 -18.01 -11.36 7.54
C LEU A 377 -18.07 -10.66 6.16
N SER A 378 -17.03 -9.92 5.78
CA SER A 378 -17.05 -9.12 4.56
C SER A 378 -16.95 -9.96 3.29
N ILE A 379 -16.14 -11.03 3.27
CA ILE A 379 -15.99 -11.88 2.09
C ILE A 379 -17.31 -12.54 1.67
N PRO A 380 -18.05 -13.27 2.55
CA PRO A 380 -19.35 -13.83 2.18
C PRO A 380 -20.36 -12.77 1.76
N LEU A 381 -20.38 -11.62 2.46
CA LEU A 381 -21.27 -10.52 2.10
C LEU A 381 -20.96 -9.96 0.71
N MET A 382 -19.70 -9.78 0.37
CA MET A 382 -19.29 -9.36 -0.97
C MET A 382 -19.70 -10.39 -2.04
N LEU A 383 -19.49 -11.70 -1.79
CA LEU A 383 -19.86 -12.75 -2.73
C LEU A 383 -21.37 -12.85 -2.97
N VAL A 384 -22.20 -12.46 -1.99
CA VAL A 384 -23.67 -12.43 -2.14
C VAL A 384 -24.13 -11.15 -2.88
N LEU A 385 -23.39 -10.04 -2.74
CA LEU A 385 -23.75 -8.75 -3.33
C LEU A 385 -23.21 -8.53 -4.76
N ILE A 386 -22.19 -9.30 -5.16
CA ILE A 386 -21.61 -9.33 -6.52
C ILE A 386 -22.43 -10.31 -7.39
#